data_4e753b1dc8f3948906af06179a8eb552
#
_entry.id   4e753b1dc8f3948906af06179a8eb552
#
_cell.length_a   1.000
_cell.length_b   1.000
_cell.length_c   1.000
_cell.angle_alpha   90.00
_cell.angle_beta   90.00
_cell.angle_gamma   90.00
#
_symmetry.space_group_name_H-M   'P 1'
#
loop_
_entity.id
_entity.type
_entity.pdbx_description
1 polymer ?
#
loop_
_entity_poly.entity_id
_entity_poly.type
_entity_poly.pdbx_seq_one_letter_code
_entity_poly.pdbx_strand_id
1 'polypeptide(L)'
;MADTLYHALVLSLHQPPGNLEALLERSESEARDILLAMARIPQALDGVREFGRVHLALSGSLLETLSNPDFQSRVSGIVDCATLLHAVAESPSIDVLGNGYYHPVLPLIPPADWEAHLERWRKLARRPFFRSDFQGFWPPELGFCMEMIPLLRRFGYRFVLVDDEHVQSEAPMSAEELRYRPHIARFGGEEIVVVVRDRELSRAQESGMELEWFLGEVRKRTASCDFPPLVTTCTPGENGDWFRNAMPGSNFWDAFYKPLLTRVQAGDSPIQPIFIKDYLDEFGAEGEVTVGPGAWNTGWHDGRNFVQWTGSQSQKDALTRVGEISQAVQAALSNTEEIGADHPELLELLEKAHQAVLRAETSCHFFWGESWVSRCHADLDQACEYLERANVCFS
;
A
#
# COMPACT_ATOMS: atom_id res chain seq x y z
N MET A 1 10.39 -15.86 -28.74
CA MET A 1 9.73 -14.66 -28.18
C MET A 1 8.49 -15.14 -27.44
N ALA A 2 8.29 -14.70 -26.22
CA ALA A 2 7.03 -15.00 -25.51
C ALA A 2 5.87 -14.37 -26.30
N ASP A 3 4.90 -15.17 -26.71
CA ASP A 3 3.78 -14.71 -27.55
C ASP A 3 2.81 -13.79 -26.78
N THR A 4 2.85 -13.81 -25.45
CA THR A 4 1.93 -13.05 -24.57
C THR A 4 2.71 -12.26 -23.53
N LEU A 5 2.38 -10.98 -23.39
CA LEU A 5 2.90 -10.07 -22.36
C LEU A 5 1.83 -9.91 -21.28
N TYR A 6 2.22 -9.95 -20.02
CA TYR A 6 1.30 -9.81 -18.90
C TYR A 6 1.44 -8.46 -18.22
N HIS A 7 0.32 -7.89 -17.78
CA HIS A 7 0.30 -6.62 -17.06
C HIS A 7 -0.44 -6.76 -15.74
N ALA A 8 0.25 -6.47 -14.65
CA ALA A 8 -0.32 -6.34 -13.32
C ALA A 8 -0.50 -4.86 -12.97
N LEU A 9 -1.74 -4.39 -13.00
CA LEU A 9 -2.10 -3.05 -12.53
C LEU A 9 -2.30 -3.07 -11.02
N VAL A 10 -1.56 -2.23 -10.30
CA VAL A 10 -1.66 -2.08 -8.83
C VAL A 10 -1.96 -0.63 -8.48
N LEU A 11 -3.01 -0.42 -7.71
CA LEU A 11 -3.41 0.88 -7.20
C LEU A 11 -3.38 0.90 -5.68
N SER A 12 -2.71 1.90 -5.10
CA SER A 12 -2.72 2.16 -3.67
C SER A 12 -3.72 3.26 -3.35
N LEU A 13 -4.59 3.03 -2.36
CA LEU A 13 -5.51 4.02 -1.82
C LEU A 13 -5.16 4.29 -0.37
N HIS A 14 -4.81 5.52 -0.09
CA HIS A 14 -4.44 5.95 1.27
C HIS A 14 -4.93 7.35 1.57
N GLN A 15 -5.56 7.50 2.73
CA GLN A 15 -5.81 8.78 3.34
C GLN A 15 -5.40 8.72 4.81
N PRO A 16 -4.59 9.70 5.29
CA PRO A 16 -4.19 9.73 6.68
C PRO A 16 -5.39 9.86 7.63
N PRO A 17 -5.26 9.42 8.89
CA PRO A 17 -6.35 9.54 9.87
C PRO A 17 -6.91 10.96 9.97
N GLY A 18 -8.24 11.09 9.87
CA GLY A 18 -8.94 12.38 9.98
C GLY A 18 -8.78 13.33 8.78
N ASN A 19 -8.06 12.92 7.71
CA ASN A 19 -7.81 13.82 6.58
C ASN A 19 -9.06 14.07 5.74
N LEU A 20 -9.83 13.05 5.43
CA LEU A 20 -11.07 13.21 4.65
C LEU A 20 -12.10 14.06 5.40
N GLU A 21 -12.23 13.86 6.71
CA GLU A 21 -13.10 14.66 7.58
C GLU A 21 -12.68 16.12 7.58
N ALA A 22 -11.39 16.39 7.72
CA ALA A 22 -10.85 17.75 7.68
C ALA A 22 -10.99 18.38 6.28
N LEU A 23 -10.85 17.61 5.21
CA LEU A 23 -11.08 18.09 3.84
C LEU A 23 -12.54 18.44 3.60
N LEU A 24 -13.50 17.67 4.10
CA LEU A 24 -14.93 18.00 4.01
C LEU A 24 -15.29 19.35 4.68
N GLU A 25 -14.47 19.81 5.64
CA GLU A 25 -14.66 21.09 6.31
C GLU A 25 -14.01 22.28 5.59
N ARG A 26 -12.80 22.05 5.03
CA ARG A 26 -11.98 23.14 4.46
C ARG A 26 -11.97 23.18 2.93
N SER A 27 -12.22 22.05 2.27
CA SER A 27 -12.17 21.91 0.81
C SER A 27 -13.05 20.72 0.37
N GLU A 28 -14.38 20.85 0.50
CA GLU A 28 -15.34 19.80 0.16
C GLU A 28 -15.16 19.27 -1.27
N SER A 29 -14.80 20.14 -2.22
CA SER A 29 -14.54 19.75 -3.61
C SER A 29 -13.39 18.73 -3.70
N GLU A 30 -12.30 18.93 -2.94
CA GLU A 30 -11.17 18.01 -2.95
C GLU A 30 -11.54 16.67 -2.33
N ALA A 31 -12.24 16.66 -1.19
CA ALA A 31 -12.75 15.44 -0.59
C ALA A 31 -13.67 14.67 -1.56
N ARG A 32 -14.54 15.40 -2.26
CA ARG A 32 -15.44 14.86 -3.29
C ARG A 32 -14.66 14.21 -4.43
N ASP A 33 -13.64 14.87 -4.96
CA ASP A 33 -12.83 14.35 -6.08
C ASP A 33 -12.10 13.06 -5.67
N ILE A 34 -11.54 13.00 -4.47
CA ILE A 34 -10.93 11.80 -3.89
C ILE A 34 -11.93 10.66 -3.79
N LEU A 35 -13.09 10.89 -3.17
CA LEU A 35 -14.12 9.88 -2.99
C LEU A 35 -14.67 9.36 -4.31
N LEU A 36 -14.89 10.24 -5.29
CA LEU A 36 -15.37 9.86 -6.62
C LEU A 36 -14.30 9.10 -7.41
N ALA A 37 -13.01 9.42 -7.25
CA ALA A 37 -11.92 8.65 -7.86
C ALA A 37 -11.92 7.21 -7.35
N MET A 38 -12.08 7.00 -6.04
CA MET A 38 -12.20 5.64 -5.47
C MET A 38 -13.45 4.90 -5.97
N ALA A 39 -14.61 5.56 -5.97
CA ALA A 39 -15.86 4.95 -6.42
C ALA A 39 -15.82 4.56 -7.91
N ARG A 40 -15.05 5.26 -8.71
CA ARG A 40 -14.89 5.00 -10.14
C ARG A 40 -14.16 3.68 -10.43
N ILE A 41 -13.33 3.18 -9.50
CA ILE A 41 -12.58 1.93 -9.69
C ILE A 41 -13.50 0.75 -10.01
N PRO A 42 -14.40 0.31 -9.11
CA PRO A 42 -15.30 -0.79 -9.42
C PRO A 42 -16.30 -0.45 -10.54
N GLN A 43 -16.74 0.81 -10.65
CA GLN A 43 -17.65 1.25 -11.72
C GLN A 43 -17.02 1.13 -13.12
N ALA A 44 -15.74 1.44 -13.25
CA ALA A 44 -15.02 1.34 -14.52
C ALA A 44 -14.82 -0.11 -14.98
N LEU A 45 -14.79 -1.03 -14.04
CA LEU A 45 -14.66 -2.47 -14.31
C LEU A 45 -16.01 -3.16 -14.56
N ASP A 46 -17.12 -2.49 -14.29
CA ASP A 46 -18.44 -3.03 -14.60
C ASP A 46 -18.61 -3.14 -16.14
N GLY A 47 -19.13 -4.27 -16.60
CA GLY A 47 -19.24 -4.57 -18.03
C GLY A 47 -17.97 -5.11 -18.71
N VAL A 48 -16.80 -5.07 -18.06
CA VAL A 48 -15.53 -5.64 -18.55
C VAL A 48 -14.88 -6.60 -17.54
N ARG A 49 -15.68 -7.15 -16.66
CA ARG A 49 -15.26 -7.98 -15.51
C ARG A 49 -14.47 -9.23 -15.89
N GLU A 50 -14.69 -9.76 -17.07
CA GLU A 50 -13.98 -10.96 -17.56
C GLU A 50 -12.51 -10.68 -17.87
N PHE A 51 -12.19 -9.44 -18.27
CA PHE A 51 -10.87 -9.05 -18.77
C PHE A 51 -10.09 -8.14 -17.81
N GLY A 52 -10.79 -7.38 -16.98
CA GLY A 52 -10.17 -6.48 -16.01
C GLY A 52 -9.46 -7.23 -14.87
N ARG A 53 -8.23 -6.81 -14.52
CA ARG A 53 -7.46 -7.31 -13.37
C ARG A 53 -6.76 -6.15 -12.70
N VAL A 54 -7.19 -5.80 -11.51
CA VAL A 54 -6.67 -4.68 -10.73
C VAL A 54 -6.35 -5.15 -9.33
N HIS A 55 -5.13 -4.93 -8.89
CA HIS A 55 -4.78 -5.10 -7.48
C HIS A 55 -5.07 -3.80 -6.76
N LEU A 56 -5.68 -3.89 -5.58
CA LEU A 56 -6.07 -2.73 -4.81
C LEU A 56 -5.54 -2.84 -3.38
N ALA A 57 -4.66 -1.92 -3.01
CA ALA A 57 -4.13 -1.81 -1.66
C ALA A 57 -4.82 -0.64 -0.94
N LEU A 58 -5.55 -0.91 0.13
CA LEU A 58 -6.20 0.11 0.95
C LEU A 58 -5.55 0.16 2.32
N SER A 59 -5.14 1.36 2.77
CA SER A 59 -4.65 1.53 4.14
C SER A 59 -5.76 1.26 5.17
N GLY A 60 -5.37 0.84 6.37
CA GLY A 60 -6.34 0.58 7.44
C GLY A 60 -7.07 1.86 7.86
N SER A 61 -6.37 3.00 7.93
CA SER A 61 -6.98 4.30 8.22
C SER A 61 -8.09 4.68 7.22
N LEU A 62 -7.85 4.45 5.93
CA LEU A 62 -8.88 4.69 4.91
C LEU A 62 -10.06 3.71 5.05
N LEU A 63 -9.78 2.42 5.25
CA LEU A 63 -10.84 1.41 5.47
C LEU A 63 -11.67 1.73 6.71
N GLU A 64 -11.04 2.19 7.79
CA GLU A 64 -11.73 2.62 9.01
C GLU A 64 -12.66 3.80 8.73
N THR A 65 -12.17 4.85 8.06
CA THR A 65 -12.96 6.01 7.67
C THR A 65 -14.14 5.61 6.78
N LEU A 66 -13.91 4.84 5.71
CA LEU A 66 -14.98 4.41 4.80
C LEU A 66 -15.99 3.45 5.45
N SER A 67 -15.61 2.76 6.52
CA SER A 67 -16.48 1.85 7.28
C SER A 67 -17.22 2.53 8.45
N ASN A 68 -16.86 3.79 8.76
CA ASN A 68 -17.46 4.53 9.87
C ASN A 68 -18.87 5.03 9.51
N PRO A 69 -19.94 4.68 10.27
CA PRO A 69 -21.32 5.05 9.95
C PRO A 69 -21.56 6.57 9.91
N ASP A 70 -20.88 7.32 10.79
CA ASP A 70 -21.03 8.78 10.84
C ASP A 70 -20.42 9.43 9.59
N PHE A 71 -19.22 8.96 9.18
CA PHE A 71 -18.59 9.39 7.94
C PHE A 71 -19.46 9.01 6.73
N GLN A 72 -19.96 7.78 6.65
CA GLN A 72 -20.85 7.32 5.57
C GLN A 72 -22.09 8.20 5.45
N SER A 73 -22.72 8.53 6.57
CA SER A 73 -23.87 9.44 6.59
C SER A 73 -23.51 10.81 6.06
N ARG A 74 -22.36 11.36 6.45
CA ARG A 74 -21.88 12.69 6.05
C ARG A 74 -21.61 12.79 4.55
N VAL A 75 -21.08 11.73 3.92
CA VAL A 75 -20.70 11.71 2.50
C VAL A 75 -21.74 11.05 1.59
N SER A 76 -22.92 10.65 2.11
CA SER A 76 -23.94 9.93 1.37
C SER A 76 -24.45 10.65 0.12
N GLY A 77 -24.36 11.98 0.07
CA GLY A 77 -24.64 12.80 -1.12
C GLY A 77 -23.52 12.82 -2.17
N ILE A 78 -22.36 12.25 -1.87
CA ILE A 78 -21.19 12.16 -2.75
C ILE A 78 -20.97 10.71 -3.20
N VAL A 79 -20.86 9.80 -2.24
CA VAL A 79 -20.61 8.37 -2.46
C VAL A 79 -21.27 7.54 -1.38
N ASP A 80 -21.84 6.40 -1.77
CA ASP A 80 -22.25 5.35 -0.83
C ASP A 80 -21.03 4.46 -0.54
N CYS A 81 -20.36 4.72 0.61
CA CYS A 81 -19.15 3.99 0.99
C CYS A 81 -19.42 2.49 1.24
N ALA A 82 -20.58 2.12 1.73
CA ALA A 82 -20.93 0.72 1.94
C ALA A 82 -21.06 -0.03 0.62
N THR A 83 -21.75 0.58 -0.35
CA THR A 83 -21.84 0.06 -1.74
C THR A 83 -20.48 0.02 -2.40
N LEU A 84 -19.62 1.02 -2.21
CA LEU A 84 -18.25 1.02 -2.74
C LEU A 84 -17.44 -0.17 -2.20
N LEU A 85 -17.40 -0.36 -0.88
CA LEU A 85 -16.66 -1.45 -0.25
C LEU A 85 -17.20 -2.82 -0.68
N HIS A 86 -18.53 -2.96 -0.77
CA HIS A 86 -19.17 -4.17 -1.27
C HIS A 86 -18.80 -4.45 -2.74
N ALA A 87 -18.84 -3.43 -3.60
CA ALA A 87 -18.47 -3.57 -5.00
C ALA A 87 -16.98 -3.99 -5.19
N VAL A 88 -16.09 -3.50 -4.33
CA VAL A 88 -14.68 -3.95 -4.30
C VAL A 88 -14.60 -5.42 -3.86
N ALA A 89 -15.35 -5.80 -2.81
CA ALA A 89 -15.33 -7.16 -2.27
C ALA A 89 -15.82 -8.22 -3.27
N GLU A 90 -16.90 -7.92 -3.98
CA GLU A 90 -17.59 -8.85 -4.89
C GLU A 90 -17.01 -8.84 -6.32
N SER A 91 -16.14 -7.89 -6.65
CA SER A 91 -15.62 -7.78 -8.01
C SER A 91 -14.61 -8.90 -8.32
N PRO A 92 -14.86 -9.75 -9.34
CA PRO A 92 -13.89 -10.73 -9.80
C PRO A 92 -12.67 -10.09 -10.50
N SER A 93 -12.75 -8.79 -10.78
CA SER A 93 -11.69 -8.01 -11.42
C SER A 93 -10.79 -7.29 -10.42
N ILE A 94 -11.04 -7.44 -9.11
CA ILE A 94 -10.27 -6.78 -8.06
C ILE A 94 -9.68 -7.82 -7.12
N ASP A 95 -8.36 -7.76 -6.93
CA ASP A 95 -7.65 -8.50 -5.88
C ASP A 95 -7.12 -7.53 -4.84
N VAL A 96 -7.60 -7.65 -3.59
CA VAL A 96 -7.19 -6.78 -2.49
C VAL A 96 -5.89 -7.30 -1.90
N LEU A 97 -4.90 -6.42 -1.79
CA LEU A 97 -3.60 -6.69 -1.19
C LEU A 97 -3.59 -6.33 0.30
N GLY A 98 -2.80 -7.06 1.09
CA GLY A 98 -2.48 -6.69 2.46
C GLY A 98 -1.73 -5.36 2.52
N ASN A 99 -1.87 -4.64 3.65
CA ASN A 99 -1.28 -3.32 3.83
C ASN A 99 -0.95 -3.05 5.30
N GLY A 100 -0.27 -1.95 5.61
CA GLY A 100 -0.11 -1.42 6.95
C GLY A 100 -1.32 -0.59 7.39
N TYR A 101 -1.70 -0.67 8.69
CA TYR A 101 -2.93 -0.02 9.18
C TYR A 101 -2.89 1.49 9.00
N TYR A 102 -1.90 2.18 9.60
CA TYR A 102 -1.73 3.63 9.47
C TYR A 102 -0.77 4.04 8.34
N HIS A 103 -0.48 3.12 7.42
CA HIS A 103 0.38 3.38 6.26
C HIS A 103 1.81 3.84 6.64
N PRO A 104 2.52 3.16 7.56
CA PRO A 104 3.88 3.54 7.92
C PRO A 104 4.89 3.14 6.85
N VAL A 105 6.00 3.87 6.75
CA VAL A 105 7.19 3.35 6.05
C VAL A 105 7.85 2.33 6.97
N LEU A 106 7.48 1.05 6.84
CA LEU A 106 7.85 0.00 7.79
C LEU A 106 9.34 -0.04 8.16
N PRO A 107 10.30 0.10 7.20
CA PRO A 107 11.72 0.14 7.56
C PRO A 107 12.16 1.31 8.43
N LEU A 108 11.33 2.36 8.58
CA LEU A 108 11.67 3.56 9.37
C LEU A 108 11.08 3.56 10.78
N ILE A 109 10.18 2.63 11.08
CA ILE A 109 9.53 2.51 12.39
C ILE A 109 10.10 1.31 13.17
N PRO A 110 9.89 1.24 14.50
CA PRO A 110 10.36 0.12 15.30
C PRO A 110 9.79 -1.23 14.79
N PRO A 111 10.64 -2.25 14.60
CA PRO A 111 10.18 -3.58 14.18
C PRO A 111 9.14 -4.22 15.12
N ALA A 112 9.16 -3.83 16.41
CA ALA A 112 8.17 -4.26 17.41
C ALA A 112 6.73 -3.86 17.04
N ASP A 113 6.55 -2.80 16.25
CA ASP A 113 5.23 -2.27 15.87
C ASP A 113 4.72 -2.82 14.52
N TRP A 114 5.59 -3.47 13.73
CA TRP A 114 5.20 -4.00 12.42
C TRP A 114 4.01 -4.97 12.49
N GLU A 115 4.06 -5.91 13.44
CA GLU A 115 3.01 -6.92 13.60
C GLU A 115 1.67 -6.28 13.92
N ALA A 116 1.64 -5.27 14.80
CA ALA A 116 0.43 -4.56 15.17
C ALA A 116 -0.22 -3.86 13.98
N HIS A 117 0.57 -3.26 13.07
CA HIS A 117 0.04 -2.68 11.84
C HIS A 117 -0.60 -3.73 10.92
N LEU A 118 0.03 -4.87 10.74
CA LEU A 118 -0.47 -5.94 9.86
C LEU A 118 -1.70 -6.61 10.48
N GLU A 119 -1.68 -6.89 11.78
CA GLU A 119 -2.79 -7.55 12.47
C GLU A 119 -4.05 -6.68 12.51
N ARG A 120 -3.91 -5.39 12.87
CA ARG A 120 -5.01 -4.42 12.90
C ARG A 120 -5.62 -4.27 11.51
N TRP A 121 -4.79 -4.14 10.48
CA TRP A 121 -5.26 -4.08 9.11
C TRP A 121 -6.06 -5.34 8.74
N ARG A 122 -5.51 -6.52 8.98
CA ARG A 122 -6.16 -7.80 8.65
C ARG A 122 -7.48 -7.99 9.40
N LYS A 123 -7.53 -7.61 10.68
CA LYS A 123 -8.73 -7.66 11.52
C LYS A 123 -9.84 -6.77 10.96
N LEU A 124 -9.50 -5.54 10.54
CA LEU A 124 -10.44 -4.61 9.94
C LEU A 124 -10.92 -5.08 8.57
N ALA A 125 -10.00 -5.48 7.69
CA ALA A 125 -10.28 -5.87 6.30
C ALA A 125 -11.18 -7.12 6.17
N ARG A 126 -11.19 -8.00 7.16
CA ARG A 126 -12.06 -9.18 7.18
C ARG A 126 -13.55 -8.86 7.04
N ARG A 127 -14.00 -7.73 7.60
CA ARG A 127 -15.42 -7.35 7.59
C ARG A 127 -15.90 -6.92 6.22
N PRO A 128 -15.34 -5.87 5.59
CA PRO A 128 -15.80 -5.40 4.29
C PRO A 128 -15.50 -6.38 3.15
N PHE A 129 -14.42 -7.17 3.23
CA PHE A 129 -14.02 -8.06 2.13
C PHE A 129 -14.43 -9.52 2.31
N PHE A 130 -15.08 -9.90 3.42
CA PHE A 130 -15.56 -11.25 3.72
C PHE A 130 -14.51 -12.37 3.55
N ARG A 131 -13.22 -12.02 3.64
CA ARG A 131 -12.10 -12.94 3.51
C ARG A 131 -10.95 -12.59 4.46
N SER A 132 -10.03 -13.53 4.65
CA SER A 132 -8.86 -13.38 5.51
C SER A 132 -7.55 -13.81 4.86
N ASP A 133 -7.61 -14.34 3.65
CA ASP A 133 -6.50 -14.86 2.85
C ASP A 133 -6.09 -13.87 1.76
N PHE A 134 -5.31 -12.88 2.16
CA PHE A 134 -4.72 -11.91 1.24
C PHE A 134 -3.37 -12.47 0.75
N GLN A 135 -3.24 -12.72 -0.55
CA GLN A 135 -2.08 -13.41 -1.12
C GLN A 135 -0.84 -12.52 -1.25
N GLY A 136 -1.04 -11.25 -1.57
CA GLY A 136 0.03 -10.28 -1.77
C GLY A 136 0.06 -9.20 -0.70
N PHE A 137 1.24 -8.61 -0.49
CA PHE A 137 1.43 -7.50 0.41
C PHE A 137 1.92 -6.26 -0.35
N TRP A 138 1.24 -5.15 -0.13
CA TRP A 138 1.68 -3.81 -0.51
C TRP A 138 2.35 -3.16 0.70
N PRO A 139 3.68 -3.10 0.75
CA PRO A 139 4.32 -2.28 1.78
C PRO A 139 3.92 -0.82 1.57
N PRO A 140 3.42 -0.11 2.60
CA PRO A 140 3.16 1.32 2.47
C PRO A 140 4.35 2.07 1.89
N GLU A 141 4.10 2.96 0.94
CA GLU A 141 5.13 3.69 0.16
C GLU A 141 6.12 2.76 -0.60
N LEU A 142 5.78 1.48 -0.80
CA LEU A 142 6.71 0.41 -1.19
C LEU A 142 7.95 0.32 -0.27
N GLY A 143 7.78 0.73 0.98
CA GLY A 143 8.81 0.68 2.01
C GLY A 143 9.10 -0.75 2.46
N PHE A 144 10.20 -1.32 1.99
CA PHE A 144 10.55 -2.72 2.25
C PHE A 144 12.00 -2.86 2.70
N CYS A 145 12.25 -3.88 3.52
CA CYS A 145 13.56 -4.43 3.85
C CYS A 145 13.44 -5.95 4.06
N MET A 146 14.54 -6.67 3.91
CA MET A 146 14.56 -8.13 3.96
C MET A 146 14.08 -8.69 5.31
N GLU A 147 14.30 -7.96 6.40
CA GLU A 147 13.91 -8.33 7.77
C GLU A 147 12.38 -8.48 7.94
N MET A 148 11.59 -7.92 7.03
CA MET A 148 10.13 -8.07 7.03
C MET A 148 9.68 -9.46 6.58
N ILE A 149 10.50 -10.22 5.86
CA ILE A 149 10.12 -11.49 5.23
C ILE A 149 9.53 -12.50 6.23
N PRO A 150 10.15 -12.79 7.39
CA PRO A 150 9.57 -13.75 8.33
C PRO A 150 8.19 -13.35 8.84
N LEU A 151 7.98 -12.05 9.08
CA LEU A 151 6.68 -11.53 9.50
C LEU A 151 5.63 -11.69 8.39
N LEU A 152 5.95 -11.27 7.15
CA LEU A 152 5.03 -11.38 6.02
C LEU A 152 4.64 -12.85 5.76
N ARG A 153 5.57 -13.79 5.88
CA ARG A 153 5.32 -15.22 5.74
C ARG A 153 4.43 -15.77 6.85
N ARG A 154 4.64 -15.35 8.09
CA ARG A 154 3.78 -15.70 9.23
C ARG A 154 2.34 -15.22 9.04
N PHE A 155 2.16 -14.08 8.36
CA PHE A 155 0.85 -13.57 7.95
C PHE A 155 0.27 -14.24 6.70
N GLY A 156 1.01 -15.17 6.06
CA GLY A 156 0.55 -15.96 4.92
C GLY A 156 0.68 -15.27 3.57
N TYR A 157 1.39 -14.14 3.48
CA TYR A 157 1.64 -13.50 2.19
C TYR A 157 2.60 -14.33 1.33
N ARG A 158 2.24 -14.53 0.07
CA ARG A 158 3.03 -15.27 -0.93
C ARG A 158 4.01 -14.37 -1.66
N PHE A 159 3.62 -13.10 -1.89
CA PHE A 159 4.43 -12.13 -2.60
C PHE A 159 4.35 -10.74 -1.99
N VAL A 160 5.39 -9.97 -2.28
CA VAL A 160 5.52 -8.56 -1.90
C VAL A 160 5.91 -7.73 -3.12
N LEU A 161 5.38 -6.51 -3.19
CA LEU A 161 5.72 -5.53 -4.22
C LEU A 161 6.89 -4.67 -3.76
N VAL A 162 7.85 -4.43 -4.65
CA VAL A 162 9.03 -3.59 -4.38
C VAL A 162 9.34 -2.70 -5.58
N ASP A 163 10.06 -1.62 -5.34
CA ASP A 163 10.52 -0.73 -6.40
C ASP A 163 11.80 -1.27 -7.07
N ASP A 164 11.93 -1.11 -8.39
CA ASP A 164 13.01 -1.68 -9.20
C ASP A 164 14.41 -1.17 -8.83
N GLU A 165 14.53 0.00 -8.20
CA GLU A 165 15.83 0.56 -7.80
C GLU A 165 16.51 -0.18 -6.65
N HIS A 166 15.75 -0.95 -5.87
CA HIS A 166 16.27 -1.59 -4.67
C HIS A 166 16.60 -3.07 -4.85
N VAL A 167 16.24 -3.65 -6.00
CA VAL A 167 16.40 -5.09 -6.27
C VAL A 167 17.76 -5.36 -6.88
N GLN A 168 18.46 -6.36 -6.34
CA GLN A 168 19.75 -6.84 -6.83
C GLN A 168 19.71 -8.35 -6.98
N SER A 169 20.21 -8.87 -8.11
CA SER A 169 20.28 -10.30 -8.34
C SER A 169 21.47 -10.93 -7.62
N GLU A 170 21.29 -12.13 -7.08
CA GLU A 170 22.37 -12.94 -6.50
C GLU A 170 23.22 -13.64 -7.56
N ALA A 171 22.69 -13.84 -8.76
CA ALA A 171 23.38 -14.45 -9.91
C ALA A 171 23.31 -13.52 -11.13
N PRO A 172 24.16 -13.68 -12.15
CA PRO A 172 24.06 -12.90 -13.38
C PRO A 172 22.67 -13.01 -14.02
N MET A 173 22.02 -11.86 -14.22
CA MET A 173 20.64 -11.73 -14.71
C MET A 173 20.57 -10.49 -15.61
N SER A 174 19.77 -10.53 -16.68
CA SER A 174 19.55 -9.34 -17.50
C SER A 174 18.70 -8.30 -16.74
N ALA A 175 18.75 -7.05 -17.18
CA ALA A 175 17.92 -6.00 -16.58
C ALA A 175 16.42 -6.26 -16.82
N GLU A 176 16.08 -6.85 -17.96
CA GLU A 176 14.72 -7.23 -18.32
C GLU A 176 14.22 -8.39 -17.45
N GLU A 177 15.08 -9.38 -17.24
CA GLU A 177 14.76 -10.51 -16.36
C GLU A 177 14.55 -10.03 -14.93
N LEU A 178 15.48 -9.21 -14.41
CA LEU A 178 15.36 -8.65 -13.06
C LEU A 178 14.07 -7.84 -12.86
N ARG A 179 13.59 -7.14 -13.88
CA ARG A 179 12.41 -6.26 -13.80
C ARG A 179 11.10 -6.96 -14.09
N TYR A 180 11.07 -7.92 -15.03
CA TYR A 180 9.83 -8.47 -15.59
C TYR A 180 9.59 -9.95 -15.25
N ARG A 181 10.39 -10.53 -14.37
CA ARG A 181 10.18 -11.86 -13.80
C ARG A 181 10.00 -11.72 -12.28
N PRO A 182 9.04 -12.40 -11.65
CA PRO A 182 9.00 -12.53 -10.19
C PRO A 182 10.19 -13.35 -9.67
N HIS A 183 10.77 -12.94 -8.54
CA HIS A 183 11.96 -13.54 -7.95
C HIS A 183 11.72 -14.04 -6.54
N ILE A 184 12.67 -14.81 -6.00
CA ILE A 184 12.64 -15.29 -4.62
C ILE A 184 13.64 -14.49 -3.78
N ALA A 185 13.18 -13.93 -2.67
CA ALA A 185 14.02 -13.31 -1.66
C ALA A 185 13.98 -14.16 -0.37
N ARG A 186 15.15 -14.33 0.28
CA ARG A 186 15.29 -15.16 1.48
C ARG A 186 15.89 -14.38 2.64
N PHE A 187 15.26 -14.50 3.81
CA PHE A 187 15.76 -13.91 5.04
C PHE A 187 15.22 -14.66 6.26
N GLY A 188 16.06 -14.89 7.27
CA GLY A 188 15.66 -15.47 8.55
C GLY A 188 15.10 -16.91 8.46
N GLY A 189 15.49 -17.66 7.42
CA GLY A 189 14.99 -19.02 7.17
C GLY A 189 13.67 -19.11 6.40
N GLU A 190 13.09 -17.96 6.05
CA GLU A 190 11.86 -17.83 5.27
C GLU A 190 12.14 -17.29 3.86
N GLU A 191 11.22 -17.54 2.94
CA GLU A 191 11.28 -17.01 1.59
C GLU A 191 9.95 -16.37 1.16
N ILE A 192 10.02 -15.33 0.34
CA ILE A 192 8.86 -14.67 -0.24
C ILE A 192 9.13 -14.38 -1.72
N VAL A 193 8.07 -14.35 -2.54
CA VAL A 193 8.19 -13.89 -3.92
C VAL A 193 8.23 -12.37 -3.95
N VAL A 194 9.21 -11.83 -4.66
CA VAL A 194 9.35 -10.39 -4.94
C VAL A 194 8.83 -10.11 -6.33
N VAL A 195 7.91 -9.15 -6.44
CA VAL A 195 7.37 -8.65 -7.70
C VAL A 195 7.81 -7.20 -7.88
N VAL A 196 8.50 -6.96 -8.97
CA VAL A 196 9.19 -5.69 -9.21
C VAL A 196 8.30 -4.71 -9.95
N ARG A 197 8.14 -3.50 -9.40
CA ARG A 197 7.45 -2.38 -10.04
C ARG A 197 8.32 -1.79 -11.15
N ASP A 198 7.79 -1.63 -12.36
CA ASP A 198 8.42 -0.77 -13.38
C ASP A 198 8.14 0.70 -13.02
N ARG A 199 9.15 1.37 -12.50
CA ARG A 199 9.05 2.76 -12.03
C ARG A 199 8.69 3.74 -13.13
N GLU A 200 9.28 3.61 -14.32
CA GLU A 200 9.07 4.57 -15.41
C GLU A 200 7.67 4.46 -15.99
N LEU A 201 7.19 3.24 -16.23
CA LEU A 201 5.82 3.01 -16.68
C LEU A 201 4.79 3.43 -15.61
N SER A 202 5.11 3.20 -14.34
CA SER A 202 4.26 3.66 -13.23
C SER A 202 4.17 5.19 -13.17
N ARG A 203 5.28 5.91 -13.36
CA ARG A 203 5.27 7.38 -13.43
C ARG A 203 4.45 7.89 -14.62
N ALA A 204 4.58 7.25 -15.78
CA ALA A 204 3.76 7.59 -16.93
C ALA A 204 2.27 7.36 -16.64
N GLN A 205 1.93 6.25 -15.97
CA GLN A 205 0.56 5.95 -15.51
C GLN A 205 0.02 7.03 -14.55
N GLU A 206 0.83 7.56 -13.66
CA GLU A 206 0.44 8.63 -12.72
C GLU A 206 0.23 9.97 -13.43
N SER A 207 1.09 10.30 -14.38
CA SER A 207 1.10 11.59 -15.10
C SER A 207 0.14 11.66 -16.29
N GLY A 208 -0.40 10.52 -16.72
CA GLY A 208 -1.17 10.37 -17.95
C GLY A 208 -0.33 9.83 -19.10
N MET A 209 -0.83 8.81 -19.78
CA MET A 209 -0.16 8.19 -20.93
C MET A 209 -1.17 7.73 -21.98
N GLU A 210 -0.77 7.76 -23.24
CA GLU A 210 -1.56 7.20 -24.32
C GLU A 210 -1.39 5.68 -24.41
N LEU A 211 -2.47 4.97 -24.72
CA LEU A 211 -2.46 3.50 -24.82
C LEU A 211 -1.42 3.00 -25.85
N GLU A 212 -1.36 3.62 -27.03
CA GLU A 212 -0.41 3.20 -28.07
C GLU A 212 1.05 3.37 -27.64
N TRP A 213 1.34 4.45 -26.95
CA TRP A 213 2.66 4.66 -26.38
C TRP A 213 3.00 3.56 -25.36
N PHE A 214 2.07 3.26 -24.44
CA PHE A 214 2.27 2.20 -23.44
C PHE A 214 2.50 0.84 -24.08
N LEU A 215 1.68 0.45 -25.06
CA LEU A 215 1.82 -0.81 -25.79
C LEU A 215 3.17 -0.89 -26.53
N GLY A 216 3.62 0.22 -27.12
CA GLY A 216 4.91 0.34 -27.77
C GLY A 216 6.08 0.20 -26.80
N GLU A 217 6.03 0.90 -25.66
CA GLU A 217 7.07 0.83 -24.62
C GLU A 217 7.18 -0.55 -23.99
N VAL A 218 6.05 -1.18 -23.65
CA VAL A 218 6.07 -2.55 -23.11
C VAL A 218 6.70 -3.52 -24.10
N ARG A 219 6.31 -3.50 -25.37
CA ARG A 219 6.92 -4.36 -26.40
C ARG A 219 8.44 -4.14 -26.53
N LYS A 220 8.87 -2.88 -26.52
CA LYS A 220 10.28 -2.52 -26.64
C LYS A 220 11.08 -3.02 -25.43
N ARG A 221 10.57 -2.84 -24.23
CA ARG A 221 11.24 -3.21 -22.97
C ARG A 221 11.31 -4.72 -22.76
N THR A 222 10.35 -5.46 -23.31
CA THR A 222 10.28 -6.93 -23.16
C THR A 222 10.75 -7.70 -24.39
N ALA A 223 11.27 -7.02 -25.39
CA ALA A 223 11.65 -7.64 -26.68
C ALA A 223 12.72 -8.73 -26.58
N SER A 224 13.59 -8.65 -25.57
CA SER A 224 14.66 -9.61 -25.30
C SER A 224 14.26 -10.74 -24.36
N CYS A 225 13.04 -10.69 -23.77
CA CYS A 225 12.59 -11.73 -22.85
C CYS A 225 12.34 -13.04 -23.61
N ASP A 226 12.90 -14.13 -23.10
CA ASP A 226 12.65 -15.50 -23.54
C ASP A 226 11.65 -16.24 -22.62
N PHE A 227 11.05 -15.52 -21.71
CA PHE A 227 10.04 -15.94 -20.73
C PHE A 227 8.78 -15.06 -20.86
N PRO A 228 7.62 -15.48 -20.33
CA PRO A 228 6.42 -14.64 -20.25
C PRO A 228 6.65 -13.44 -19.32
N PRO A 229 6.85 -12.19 -19.83
CA PRO A 229 7.17 -11.08 -18.96
C PRO A 229 5.93 -10.55 -18.21
N LEU A 230 6.09 -10.27 -16.91
CA LEU A 230 5.12 -9.61 -16.06
C LEU A 230 5.50 -8.14 -15.87
N VAL A 231 4.83 -7.25 -16.57
CA VAL A 231 5.00 -5.80 -16.38
C VAL A 231 4.10 -5.34 -15.25
N THR A 232 4.67 -4.85 -14.16
CA THR A 232 3.90 -4.41 -13.00
C THR A 232 3.96 -2.89 -12.87
N THR A 233 2.81 -2.22 -12.91
CA THR A 233 2.68 -0.79 -12.66
C THR A 233 1.96 -0.52 -11.35
N CYS A 234 2.55 0.36 -10.54
CA CYS A 234 2.06 0.66 -9.20
C CYS A 234 1.97 2.17 -8.99
N THR A 235 0.77 2.70 -8.71
CA THR A 235 0.53 4.14 -8.49
C THR A 235 -0.52 4.36 -7.40
N PRO A 236 -0.61 5.60 -6.85
CA PRO A 236 -1.84 6.01 -6.17
C PRO A 236 -3.05 5.89 -7.10
N GLY A 237 -4.18 5.49 -6.58
CA GLY A 237 -5.42 5.30 -7.36
C GLY A 237 -6.48 6.37 -7.14
N GLU A 238 -6.32 7.21 -6.10
CA GLU A 238 -7.23 8.30 -5.74
C GLU A 238 -6.56 9.68 -5.81
N ASN A 239 -5.25 9.71 -6.02
CA ASN A 239 -4.46 10.93 -6.14
C ASN A 239 -4.04 11.16 -7.60
N GLY A 240 -3.62 12.38 -7.89
CA GLY A 240 -3.22 12.77 -9.24
C GLY A 240 -4.40 13.16 -10.14
N ASP A 241 -4.15 14.13 -11.03
CA ASP A 241 -5.17 14.75 -11.86
C ASP A 241 -5.85 13.75 -12.79
N TRP A 242 -5.12 12.76 -13.28
CA TRP A 242 -5.66 11.80 -14.23
C TRP A 242 -6.68 10.83 -13.59
N PHE A 243 -6.42 10.39 -12.36
CA PHE A 243 -7.36 9.54 -11.61
C PHE A 243 -8.56 10.32 -11.08
N ARG A 244 -8.37 11.58 -10.69
CA ARG A 244 -9.44 12.48 -10.19
C ARG A 244 -10.27 13.11 -11.30
N ASN A 245 -9.76 13.19 -12.53
CA ASN A 245 -10.47 13.84 -13.64
C ASN A 245 -11.84 13.20 -13.87
N ALA A 246 -12.88 14.01 -13.69
CA ALA A 246 -14.27 13.57 -13.86
C ALA A 246 -14.77 13.69 -15.31
N MET A 247 -13.99 14.30 -16.22
CA MET A 247 -14.39 14.49 -17.61
C MET A 247 -14.40 13.15 -18.34
N PRO A 248 -15.54 12.77 -18.96
CA PRO A 248 -15.62 11.55 -19.76
C PRO A 248 -14.54 11.52 -20.86
N GLY A 249 -13.91 10.38 -21.04
CA GLY A 249 -12.86 10.18 -22.04
C GLY A 249 -11.48 10.74 -21.69
N SER A 250 -11.32 11.42 -20.53
CA SER A 250 -10.08 12.13 -20.18
C SER A 250 -9.41 11.60 -18.91
N ASN A 251 -10.00 10.63 -18.23
CA ASN A 251 -9.41 10.01 -17.02
C ASN A 251 -8.72 8.69 -17.35
N PHE A 252 -7.97 8.16 -16.39
CA PHE A 252 -7.26 6.88 -16.50
C PHE A 252 -8.14 5.74 -17.06
N TRP A 253 -9.36 5.63 -16.55
CA TRP A 253 -10.25 4.53 -16.90
C TRP A 253 -10.73 4.63 -18.34
N ASP A 254 -11.21 5.80 -18.75
CA ASP A 254 -11.83 6.01 -20.05
C ASP A 254 -10.80 6.20 -21.18
N ALA A 255 -9.66 6.85 -20.88
CA ALA A 255 -8.63 7.13 -21.89
C ALA A 255 -7.62 5.98 -22.05
N PHE A 256 -7.42 5.15 -21.01
CA PHE A 256 -6.39 4.13 -21.03
C PHE A 256 -6.92 2.72 -20.77
N TYR A 257 -7.45 2.46 -19.55
CA TYR A 257 -7.69 1.08 -19.13
C TYR A 257 -8.85 0.40 -19.85
N LYS A 258 -10.01 1.05 -20.01
CA LYS A 258 -11.13 0.51 -20.80
C LYS A 258 -10.77 0.29 -22.27
N PRO A 259 -10.08 1.21 -22.99
CA PRO A 259 -9.57 0.96 -24.32
C PRO A 259 -8.64 -0.26 -24.40
N LEU A 260 -7.74 -0.45 -23.41
CA LEU A 260 -6.91 -1.65 -23.31
C LEU A 260 -7.78 -2.91 -23.21
N LEU A 261 -8.76 -2.94 -22.29
CA LEU A 261 -9.64 -4.08 -22.09
C LEU A 261 -10.50 -4.38 -23.33
N THR A 262 -10.92 -3.35 -24.07
CA THR A 262 -11.64 -3.52 -25.33
C THR A 262 -10.79 -4.26 -26.37
N ARG A 263 -9.49 -3.96 -26.46
CA ARG A 263 -8.56 -4.70 -27.33
C ARG A 263 -8.32 -6.13 -26.86
N VAL A 264 -8.19 -6.33 -25.56
CA VAL A 264 -8.06 -7.68 -24.96
C VAL A 264 -9.28 -8.52 -25.34
N GLN A 265 -10.48 -7.98 -25.19
CA GLN A 265 -11.72 -8.63 -25.56
C GLN A 265 -11.81 -8.97 -27.06
N ALA A 266 -11.29 -8.08 -27.90
CA ALA A 266 -11.26 -8.29 -29.36
C ALA A 266 -10.16 -9.30 -29.81
N GLY A 267 -9.27 -9.74 -28.90
CA GLY A 267 -8.09 -10.55 -29.25
C GLY A 267 -7.01 -9.77 -30.00
N ASP A 268 -7.04 -8.44 -29.94
CA ASP A 268 -6.12 -7.51 -30.63
C ASP A 268 -5.20 -6.77 -29.64
N SER A 269 -4.86 -7.40 -28.52
CA SER A 269 -3.92 -6.86 -27.55
C SER A 269 -2.72 -7.79 -27.38
N PRO A 270 -1.50 -7.29 -27.44
CA PRO A 270 -0.32 -8.06 -27.10
C PRO A 270 -0.17 -8.25 -25.57
N ILE A 271 -0.91 -7.45 -24.80
CA ILE A 271 -0.83 -7.41 -23.33
C ILE A 271 -2.13 -7.99 -22.76
N GLN A 272 -1.98 -8.90 -21.80
CA GLN A 272 -3.07 -9.51 -21.04
C GLN A 272 -3.01 -9.02 -19.58
N PRO A 273 -4.06 -8.36 -19.06
CA PRO A 273 -4.16 -8.10 -17.62
C PRO A 273 -4.20 -9.42 -16.84
N ILE A 274 -3.45 -9.48 -15.75
CA ILE A 274 -3.37 -10.68 -14.93
C ILE A 274 -3.30 -10.31 -13.44
N PHE A 275 -3.85 -11.15 -12.58
CA PHE A 275 -3.50 -11.09 -11.17
C PHE A 275 -2.14 -11.72 -10.94
N ILE A 276 -1.34 -11.10 -10.07
CA ILE A 276 0.00 -11.61 -9.72
C ILE A 276 -0.07 -13.04 -9.20
N LYS A 277 -1.07 -13.37 -8.37
CA LYS A 277 -1.27 -14.73 -7.86
C LYS A 277 -1.50 -15.75 -8.99
N ASP A 278 -2.30 -15.39 -10.01
CA ASP A 278 -2.61 -16.27 -11.14
C ASP A 278 -1.36 -16.44 -12.03
N TYR A 279 -0.59 -15.35 -12.22
CA TYR A 279 0.70 -15.43 -12.89
C TYR A 279 1.68 -16.37 -12.16
N LEU A 280 1.75 -16.25 -10.83
CA LEU A 280 2.62 -17.11 -10.02
C LEU A 280 2.17 -18.58 -10.01
N ASP A 281 0.87 -18.83 -10.11
CA ASP A 281 0.33 -20.20 -10.21
C ASP A 281 0.65 -20.85 -11.57
N GLU A 282 0.72 -20.05 -12.65
CA GLU A 282 0.99 -20.52 -14.01
C GLU A 282 2.49 -20.60 -14.33
N PHE A 283 3.27 -19.58 -13.95
CA PHE A 283 4.68 -19.43 -14.37
C PHE A 283 5.67 -19.51 -13.21
N GLY A 284 5.22 -19.37 -11.96
CA GLY A 284 6.08 -19.37 -10.79
C GLY A 284 6.92 -18.09 -10.62
N ALA A 285 7.99 -18.23 -9.83
CA ALA A 285 9.03 -17.23 -9.63
C ALA A 285 10.38 -17.90 -9.86
N GLU A 286 11.35 -17.18 -10.45
CA GLU A 286 12.64 -17.73 -10.80
C GLU A 286 13.77 -16.74 -10.53
N GLY A 287 14.90 -17.24 -10.08
CA GLY A 287 16.04 -16.44 -9.68
C GLY A 287 15.95 -15.93 -8.24
N GLU A 288 17.10 -15.72 -7.62
CA GLU A 288 17.24 -15.26 -6.25
C GLU A 288 17.71 -13.80 -6.24
N VAL A 289 17.05 -12.98 -5.42
CA VAL A 289 17.35 -11.55 -5.29
C VAL A 289 17.46 -11.14 -3.84
N THR A 290 18.26 -10.09 -3.61
CA THR A 290 18.18 -9.27 -2.40
C THR A 290 17.51 -7.95 -2.70
N VAL A 291 16.81 -7.40 -1.71
CA VAL A 291 16.18 -6.09 -1.80
C VAL A 291 16.76 -5.19 -0.73
N GLY A 292 17.47 -4.16 -1.17
CA GLY A 292 17.99 -3.14 -0.25
C GLY A 292 16.85 -2.37 0.42
N PRO A 293 17.05 -1.89 1.68
CA PRO A 293 16.06 -1.04 2.34
C PRO A 293 15.73 0.18 1.48
N GLY A 294 14.45 0.35 1.13
CA GLY A 294 14.02 1.43 0.25
C GLY A 294 12.51 1.55 0.15
N ALA A 295 12.07 2.60 -0.50
CA ALA A 295 10.68 2.91 -0.79
C ALA A 295 10.57 3.50 -2.19
N TRP A 296 9.35 3.65 -2.71
CA TRP A 296 9.18 4.34 -3.99
C TRP A 296 9.61 5.82 -3.89
N ASN A 297 9.97 6.40 -5.03
CA ASN A 297 10.42 7.81 -5.11
C ASN A 297 11.69 8.15 -4.32
N THR A 298 12.35 7.21 -3.66
CA THR A 298 13.62 7.49 -2.99
C THR A 298 14.72 7.90 -3.98
N GLY A 299 14.67 7.43 -5.22
CA GLY A 299 15.62 7.80 -6.26
C GLY A 299 15.52 9.25 -6.78
N TRP A 300 14.52 10.04 -6.34
CA TRP A 300 14.48 11.48 -6.58
C TRP A 300 15.47 12.26 -5.73
N HIS A 301 15.99 11.64 -4.68
CA HIS A 301 16.86 12.27 -3.71
C HIS A 301 18.27 11.70 -3.81
N ASP A 302 19.25 12.56 -3.58
CA ASP A 302 20.64 12.13 -3.51
C ASP A 302 20.82 11.09 -2.40
N GLY A 303 21.51 10.00 -2.74
CA GLY A 303 21.85 8.94 -1.78
C GLY A 303 20.87 7.77 -1.71
N ARG A 304 19.79 7.75 -2.47
CA ARG A 304 18.83 6.63 -2.57
C ARG A 304 18.37 6.06 -1.22
N ASN A 305 18.25 6.92 -0.24
CA ASN A 305 17.78 6.58 1.10
C ASN A 305 16.38 7.17 1.31
N PHE A 306 15.79 6.96 2.46
CA PHE A 306 14.47 7.46 2.82
C PHE A 306 14.39 8.99 3.01
N VAL A 307 15.10 9.80 2.23
CA VAL A 307 15.22 11.26 2.40
C VAL A 307 13.88 11.98 2.39
N GLN A 308 12.89 11.47 1.66
CA GLN A 308 11.53 12.02 1.70
C GLN A 308 10.95 12.07 3.12
N TRP A 309 11.31 11.11 3.96
CA TRP A 309 10.80 10.96 5.33
C TRP A 309 11.85 11.27 6.40
N THR A 310 13.13 11.40 6.03
CA THR A 310 14.26 11.56 6.95
C THR A 310 15.20 12.71 6.58
N GLY A 311 14.84 13.55 5.62
CA GLY A 311 15.73 14.57 5.06
C GLY A 311 15.98 15.75 5.99
N SER A 312 15.00 16.15 6.78
CA SER A 312 15.11 17.27 7.73
C SER A 312 15.47 16.78 9.14
N GLN A 313 16.01 17.69 9.96
CA GLN A 313 16.27 17.40 11.36
C GLN A 313 14.97 17.14 12.12
N SER A 314 13.92 17.91 11.85
CA SER A 314 12.60 17.74 12.45
C SER A 314 12.02 16.33 12.21
N GLN A 315 12.13 15.80 10.98
CA GLN A 315 11.71 14.43 10.66
C GLN A 315 12.52 13.40 11.47
N LYS A 316 13.84 13.56 11.56
CA LYS A 316 14.72 12.65 12.31
C LYS A 316 14.42 12.67 13.81
N ASP A 317 14.22 13.85 14.37
CA ASP A 317 13.88 14.01 15.80
C ASP A 317 12.53 13.36 16.11
N ALA A 318 11.54 13.52 15.21
CA ALA A 318 10.25 12.88 15.37
C ALA A 318 10.34 11.33 15.29
N LEU A 319 11.09 10.77 14.33
CA LEU A 319 11.31 9.33 14.23
C LEU A 319 12.08 8.78 15.46
N THR A 320 13.04 9.53 15.97
CA THR A 320 13.73 9.16 17.23
C THR A 320 12.73 9.08 18.38
N ARG A 321 11.88 10.09 18.51
CA ARG A 321 10.84 10.13 19.54
C ARG A 321 9.82 9.00 19.38
N VAL A 322 9.41 8.65 18.15
CA VAL A 322 8.60 7.46 17.87
C VAL A 322 9.24 6.22 18.47
N GLY A 323 10.55 6.00 18.21
CA GLY A 323 11.28 4.86 18.74
C GLY A 323 11.31 4.80 20.27
N GLU A 324 11.56 5.94 20.91
CA GLU A 324 11.62 6.05 22.38
C GLU A 324 10.27 5.73 23.03
N ILE A 325 9.18 6.30 22.50
CA ILE A 325 7.84 6.14 23.08
C ILE A 325 7.28 4.74 22.74
N SER A 326 7.51 4.21 21.52
CA SER A 326 7.19 2.82 21.19
C SER A 326 7.86 1.86 22.17
N GLN A 327 9.16 2.01 22.43
CA GLN A 327 9.86 1.16 23.39
C GLN A 327 9.25 1.23 24.79
N ALA A 328 8.86 2.41 25.25
CA ALA A 328 8.21 2.57 26.54
C ALA A 328 6.84 1.89 26.60
N VAL A 329 6.04 2.01 25.54
CA VAL A 329 4.73 1.33 25.43
C VAL A 329 4.91 -0.18 25.40
N GLN A 330 5.82 -0.70 24.59
CA GLN A 330 6.09 -2.14 24.50
C GLN A 330 6.57 -2.73 25.83
N ALA A 331 7.43 -2.02 26.55
CA ALA A 331 7.86 -2.42 27.89
C ALA A 331 6.69 -2.46 28.89
N ALA A 332 5.79 -1.47 28.83
CA ALA A 332 4.62 -1.44 29.71
C ALA A 332 3.62 -2.58 29.39
N LEU A 333 3.39 -2.87 28.10
CA LEU A 333 2.56 -3.99 27.66
C LEU A 333 3.13 -5.34 28.12
N SER A 334 4.45 -5.57 27.97
CA SER A 334 5.09 -6.81 28.41
C SER A 334 5.00 -7.02 29.90
N ASN A 335 5.12 -5.96 30.71
CA ASN A 335 4.99 -6.05 32.16
C ASN A 335 3.55 -6.42 32.60
N THR A 336 2.54 -6.01 31.83
CA THR A 336 1.13 -6.36 32.15
C THR A 336 0.77 -7.80 31.80
N GLU A 337 1.41 -8.43 30.83
CA GLU A 337 1.24 -9.87 30.55
C GLU A 337 1.70 -10.72 31.75
N GLU A 338 2.69 -10.26 32.52
CA GLU A 338 3.18 -10.92 33.73
C GLU A 338 2.24 -10.71 34.94
N ILE A 339 1.51 -9.58 35.01
CA ILE A 339 0.65 -9.21 36.15
C ILE A 339 -0.75 -9.83 36.04
N GLY A 340 -1.17 -10.26 34.82
CA GLY A 340 -2.46 -10.93 34.58
C GLY A 340 -3.63 -10.00 34.29
N ALA A 341 -4.75 -10.61 33.87
CA ALA A 341 -5.93 -9.91 33.33
C ALA A 341 -6.79 -9.11 34.33
N ASP A 342 -6.34 -8.92 35.57
CA ASP A 342 -7.16 -8.35 36.65
C ASP A 342 -7.29 -6.80 36.62
N HIS A 343 -6.64 -6.13 35.64
CA HIS A 343 -6.63 -4.66 35.53
C HIS A 343 -7.14 -4.16 34.16
N PRO A 344 -8.44 -4.26 33.82
CA PRO A 344 -8.95 -3.91 32.50
C PRO A 344 -8.75 -2.43 32.12
N GLU A 345 -8.82 -1.50 33.07
CA GLU A 345 -8.57 -0.07 32.81
C GLU A 345 -7.12 0.20 32.40
N LEU A 346 -6.18 -0.52 32.99
CA LEU A 346 -4.77 -0.44 32.67
C LEU A 346 -4.53 -0.94 31.25
N LEU A 347 -5.04 -2.11 30.90
CA LEU A 347 -4.93 -2.67 29.55
C LEU A 347 -5.53 -1.73 28.50
N GLU A 348 -6.68 -1.11 28.79
CA GLU A 348 -7.30 -0.13 27.90
C GLU A 348 -6.43 1.10 27.70
N LEU A 349 -5.78 1.62 28.75
CA LEU A 349 -4.88 2.77 28.65
C LEU A 349 -3.64 2.44 27.83
N LEU A 350 -3.04 1.28 28.03
CA LEU A 350 -1.86 0.84 27.26
C LEU A 350 -2.20 0.57 25.80
N GLU A 351 -3.37 -0.01 25.53
CA GLU A 351 -3.86 -0.18 24.17
C GLU A 351 -4.07 1.18 23.45
N LYS A 352 -4.59 2.18 24.14
CA LYS A 352 -4.74 3.55 23.65
C LYS A 352 -3.38 4.23 23.42
N ALA A 353 -2.44 4.01 24.32
CA ALA A 353 -1.06 4.49 24.15
C ALA A 353 -0.41 3.88 22.90
N HIS A 354 -0.52 2.56 22.74
CA HIS A 354 0.02 1.86 21.57
C HIS A 354 -0.67 2.35 20.27
N GLN A 355 -1.98 2.49 20.28
CA GLN A 355 -2.70 3.02 19.10
C GLN A 355 -2.24 4.43 18.72
N ALA A 356 -1.94 5.29 19.70
CA ALA A 356 -1.44 6.63 19.44
C ALA A 356 -0.02 6.60 18.84
N VAL A 357 0.86 5.70 19.30
CA VAL A 357 2.18 5.45 18.68
C VAL A 357 2.01 5.00 17.24
N LEU A 358 1.23 3.96 16.98
CA LEU A 358 1.00 3.46 15.63
C LEU A 358 0.44 4.53 14.68
N ARG A 359 -0.39 5.45 15.18
CA ARG A 359 -0.91 6.58 14.39
C ARG A 359 0.17 7.62 14.12
N ALA A 360 1.08 7.87 15.06
CA ALA A 360 2.22 8.75 14.88
C ALA A 360 3.18 8.28 13.77
N GLU A 361 3.21 6.97 13.48
CA GLU A 361 4.08 6.33 12.49
C GLU A 361 3.62 6.48 11.04
N THR A 362 2.45 7.09 10.79
CA THR A 362 1.98 7.27 9.39
C THR A 362 2.99 8.01 8.53
N SER A 363 3.24 7.52 7.31
CA SER A 363 4.19 8.12 6.36
C SER A 363 3.92 9.60 6.09
N CYS A 364 2.64 9.99 6.05
CA CYS A 364 2.22 11.35 5.75
C CYS A 364 2.68 12.38 6.77
N HIS A 365 2.89 12.00 8.04
CA HIS A 365 3.40 12.92 9.07
C HIS A 365 4.82 13.41 8.75
N PHE A 366 5.58 12.63 8.01
CA PHE A 366 6.96 12.95 7.63
C PHE A 366 7.04 13.51 6.20
N PHE A 367 6.18 13.03 5.28
CA PHE A 367 6.25 13.37 3.87
C PHE A 367 5.87 14.83 3.57
N TRP A 368 4.84 15.38 4.23
CA TRP A 368 4.25 16.68 3.90
C TRP A 368 4.93 17.89 4.57
N GLY A 369 6.12 17.69 5.14
CA GLY A 369 6.92 18.76 5.74
C GLY A 369 6.61 19.05 7.21
N GLU A 370 7.23 20.10 7.76
CA GLU A 370 7.25 20.37 9.19
C GLU A 370 5.87 20.56 9.83
N SER A 371 4.91 21.14 9.10
CA SER A 371 3.54 21.30 9.62
C SER A 371 2.82 19.98 9.88
N TRP A 372 3.24 18.91 9.20
CA TRP A 372 2.70 17.58 9.43
C TRP A 372 3.50 16.80 10.48
N VAL A 373 4.79 17.07 10.64
CA VAL A 373 5.59 16.51 11.74
C VAL A 373 5.01 16.89 13.11
N SER A 374 4.41 18.08 13.23
CA SER A 374 3.72 18.48 14.46
C SER A 374 2.56 17.56 14.84
N ARG A 375 1.91 16.89 13.87
CA ARG A 375 0.86 15.89 14.12
C ARG A 375 1.43 14.61 14.71
N CYS A 376 2.59 14.17 14.22
CA CYS A 376 3.33 13.07 14.85
C CYS A 376 3.58 13.36 16.33
N HIS A 377 4.08 14.56 16.65
CA HIS A 377 4.32 14.94 18.04
C HIS A 377 3.04 14.99 18.88
N ALA A 378 1.92 15.45 18.33
CA ALA A 378 0.63 15.47 19.02
C ALA A 378 0.13 14.05 19.34
N ASP A 379 0.27 13.11 18.41
CA ASP A 379 -0.06 11.70 18.65
C ASP A 379 0.84 11.07 19.71
N LEU A 380 2.14 11.39 19.70
CA LEU A 380 3.10 10.93 20.72
C LEU A 380 2.85 11.56 22.09
N ASP A 381 2.44 12.83 22.17
CA ASP A 381 2.02 13.47 23.42
C ASP A 381 0.82 12.74 24.01
N GLN A 382 -0.14 12.37 23.18
CA GLN A 382 -1.31 11.59 23.61
C GLN A 382 -0.89 10.19 24.12
N ALA A 383 0.09 9.54 23.47
CA ALA A 383 0.62 8.26 23.96
C ALA A 383 1.27 8.41 25.35
N CYS A 384 2.04 9.49 25.57
CA CYS A 384 2.63 9.79 26.87
C CYS A 384 1.56 10.02 27.95
N GLU A 385 0.51 10.76 27.67
CA GLU A 385 -0.59 10.99 28.61
C GLU A 385 -1.27 9.68 29.04
N TYR A 386 -1.47 8.74 28.10
CA TYR A 386 -2.03 7.43 28.43
C TYR A 386 -1.06 6.60 29.26
N LEU A 387 0.25 6.63 28.98
CA LEU A 387 1.27 5.94 29.79
C LEU A 387 1.37 6.51 31.21
N GLU A 388 1.31 7.82 31.39
CA GLU A 388 1.33 8.46 32.70
C GLU A 388 0.12 8.03 33.53
N ARG A 389 -1.08 8.02 32.92
CA ARG A 389 -2.30 7.53 33.56
C ARG A 389 -2.23 6.04 33.93
N ALA A 390 -1.64 5.23 33.05
CA ALA A 390 -1.41 3.81 33.33
C ALA A 390 -0.47 3.61 34.52
N ASN A 391 0.61 4.39 34.64
CA ASN A 391 1.54 4.32 35.78
C ASN A 391 0.89 4.68 37.11
N VAL A 392 -0.08 5.60 37.13
CA VAL A 392 -0.87 5.92 38.35
C VAL A 392 -1.73 4.74 38.80
N CYS A 393 -2.20 3.89 37.87
CA CYS A 393 -2.95 2.68 38.20
C CYS A 393 -2.07 1.57 38.82
N PHE A 394 -0.73 1.65 38.67
CA PHE A 394 0.21 0.72 39.26
C PHE A 394 0.68 1.13 40.67
N SER A 395 0.50 2.37 41.09
CA SER A 395 0.94 2.90 42.39
C SER A 395 -0.18 2.86 43.43
#